data_a82c1b3206bf8342cc54d48c6c6ee5bc
#
_entry.id   a82c1b3206bf8342cc54d48c6c6ee5bc
#
_cell.length_a   1.000
_cell.length_b   1.000
_cell.length_c   1.000
_cell.angle_alpha   90.00
_cell.angle_beta   90.00
_cell.angle_gamma   90.00
#
_symmetry.space_group_name_H-M   'P 1'
#
loop_
_entity.id
_entity.type
_entity.pdbx_description
1 polymer ?
#
loop_
_entity_poly.entity_id
_entity_poly.type
_entity_poly.pdbx_seq_one_letter_code
_entity_poly.pdbx_strand_id
1 'polypeptide(L)'
;MTFLYTRTNTWTSAPQPNDETVKLWEHVTQKKNWRIVQLPNGFLQTEYKEIDADNWVDVTRRETITGAEQAIDSSIEHYKKKLEFTKGPKVVKTFE
;
A
#
# COMPACT_ATOMS: atom_id res chain seq x y z
N MET A 1 -29.32 25.37 -6.96
CA MET A 1 -29.13 24.73 -6.65
C MET A 1 -28.75 24.20 -6.14
N THR A 2 -28.72 24.19 -6.21
CA THR A 2 -28.47 23.48 -5.74
C THR A 2 -27.94 22.87 -5.44
N PHE A 3 -27.68 22.57 -5.59
CA PHE A 3 -27.45 21.73 -5.22
C PHE A 3 -26.73 21.51 -4.75
N LEU A 4 -26.49 21.55 -4.70
CA LEU A 4 -26.02 21.10 -4.25
C LEU A 4 -25.60 20.74 -3.50
N TYR A 5 -25.65 20.60 -3.11
CA TYR A 5 -25.51 19.98 -2.28
C TYR A 5 -25.20 18.88 -1.99
N THR A 6 -25.14 18.53 -1.96
CA THR A 6 -25.01 17.14 -1.87
C THR A 6 -23.78 16.61 -2.41
N ARG A 7 -23.26 17.30 -3.32
CA ARG A 7 -22.09 16.85 -3.85
C ARG A 7 -20.98 16.90 -2.96
N THR A 8 -21.03 17.61 -1.98
CA THR A 8 -20.01 17.68 -0.99
C THR A 8 -19.82 16.40 -0.26
N ASN A 9 -20.77 15.52 -0.30
CA ASN A 9 -20.67 14.24 0.39
C ASN A 9 -20.00 13.17 -0.43
N THR A 10 -19.54 13.47 -1.62
CA THR A 10 -19.00 12.48 -2.51
C THR A 10 -17.76 11.80 -1.92
N TRP A 11 -16.82 12.57 -1.38
CA TRP A 11 -15.64 11.96 -0.82
C TRP A 11 -15.87 11.39 0.57
N THR A 12 -16.82 11.92 1.31
CA THR A 12 -17.13 11.37 2.62
C THR A 12 -17.91 10.08 2.52
N SER A 13 -18.57 9.85 1.41
CA SER A 13 -19.30 8.60 1.21
C SER A 13 -18.41 7.52 0.60
N ALA A 14 -17.17 7.83 0.27
CA ALA A 14 -16.25 6.83 -0.24
C ALA A 14 -15.97 5.80 0.85
N PRO A 15 -15.88 4.51 0.47
CA PRO A 15 -15.59 3.47 1.46
C PRO A 15 -14.24 3.71 2.10
N GLN A 16 -14.20 3.57 3.41
CA GLN A 16 -12.96 3.61 4.15
C GLN A 16 -12.49 2.18 4.39
N PRO A 17 -11.18 1.93 4.34
CA PRO A 17 -10.69 0.60 4.67
C PRO A 17 -10.96 0.31 6.14
N ASN A 18 -11.22 -0.95 6.47
CA ASN A 18 -11.41 -1.34 7.86
C ASN A 18 -10.06 -1.39 8.58
N ASP A 19 -10.10 -1.59 9.90
CA ASP A 19 -8.90 -1.59 10.71
C ASP A 19 -7.92 -2.69 10.30
N GLU A 20 -8.41 -3.83 9.87
CA GLU A 20 -7.57 -4.93 9.43
C GLU A 20 -6.80 -4.58 8.16
N THR A 21 -7.47 -3.91 7.23
CA THR A 21 -6.83 -3.45 6.00
C THR A 21 -5.75 -2.41 6.29
N VAL A 22 -6.04 -1.46 7.19
CA VAL A 22 -5.07 -0.45 7.58
C VAL A 22 -3.85 -1.09 8.24
N LYS A 23 -4.07 -2.05 9.12
CA LYS A 23 -2.97 -2.78 9.77
C LYS A 23 -2.12 -3.51 8.75
N LEU A 24 -2.73 -4.11 7.74
CA LEU A 24 -2.00 -4.80 6.68
C LEU A 24 -1.13 -3.80 5.91
N TRP A 25 -1.70 -2.65 5.54
CA TRP A 25 -0.95 -1.64 4.81
C TRP A 25 0.23 -1.11 5.62
N GLU A 26 0.03 -0.89 6.92
CA GLU A 26 1.12 -0.48 7.80
C GLU A 26 2.21 -1.55 7.87
N HIS A 27 1.79 -2.80 7.91
CA HIS A 27 2.71 -3.94 7.96
C HIS A 27 3.58 -4.01 6.68
N VAL A 28 2.96 -3.84 5.51
CA VAL A 28 3.70 -3.93 4.24
C VAL A 28 4.54 -2.70 3.93
N THR A 29 4.37 -1.60 4.67
CA THR A 29 5.26 -0.45 4.50
C THR A 29 6.60 -0.64 5.20
N GLN A 30 6.75 -1.69 5.98
CA GLN A 30 8.00 -1.96 6.69
C GLN A 30 8.83 -2.97 5.90
N LYS A 31 9.97 -2.52 5.41
CA LYS A 31 10.82 -3.35 4.54
C LYS A 31 11.27 -4.64 5.20
N LYS A 32 11.38 -4.66 6.51
CA LYS A 32 11.76 -5.87 7.26
C LYS A 32 10.78 -7.01 7.10
N ASN A 33 9.56 -6.72 6.66
CA ASN A 33 8.53 -7.73 6.45
C ASN A 33 8.55 -8.30 5.03
N TRP A 34 9.51 -7.90 4.22
CA TRP A 34 9.67 -8.37 2.86
C TRP A 34 10.89 -9.25 2.72
N ARG A 35 10.86 -10.11 1.71
CA ARG A 35 12.03 -10.91 1.34
C ARG A 35 12.05 -11.12 -0.17
N ILE A 36 13.20 -11.55 -0.66
CA ILE A 36 13.38 -11.93 -2.06
C ILE A 36 13.77 -13.39 -2.08
N VAL A 37 13.04 -14.18 -2.86
CA VAL A 37 13.28 -15.62 -2.99
C VAL A 37 13.66 -15.93 -4.43
N GLN A 38 14.73 -16.69 -4.62
CA GLN A 38 15.11 -17.14 -5.96
C GLN A 38 14.32 -18.40 -6.28
N LEU A 39 13.60 -18.36 -7.40
CA LEU A 39 12.82 -19.49 -7.87
C LEU A 39 13.72 -20.44 -8.68
N PRO A 40 13.30 -21.70 -8.85
CA PRO A 40 14.08 -22.68 -9.62
C PRO A 40 14.39 -22.24 -11.05
N ASN A 41 13.54 -21.39 -11.64
CA ASN A 41 13.77 -20.89 -13.00
C ASN A 41 14.72 -19.68 -13.04
N GLY A 42 15.27 -19.28 -11.89
CA GLY A 42 16.22 -18.18 -11.81
C GLY A 42 15.59 -16.81 -11.53
N PHE A 43 14.27 -16.70 -11.61
CA PHE A 43 13.62 -15.43 -11.29
C PHE A 43 13.66 -15.16 -9.79
N LEU A 44 13.63 -13.87 -9.46
CA LEU A 44 13.63 -13.41 -8.07
C LEU A 44 12.23 -12.92 -7.73
N GLN A 45 11.60 -13.56 -6.74
CA GLN A 45 10.24 -13.26 -6.34
C GLN A 45 10.25 -12.44 -5.06
N THR A 46 9.52 -11.30 -5.09
CA THR A 46 9.36 -10.49 -3.89
C THR A 46 8.13 -10.97 -3.14
N GLU A 47 8.27 -11.07 -1.83
CA GLU A 47 7.20 -11.55 -0.97
C GLU A 47 7.16 -10.75 0.31
N TYR A 48 5.96 -10.57 0.88
CA TYR A 48 5.85 -10.00 2.22
C TYR A 48 5.23 -11.04 3.15
N LYS A 49 5.57 -10.94 4.43
CA LYS A 49 5.05 -11.85 5.44
C LYS A 49 3.65 -11.43 5.87
N GLU A 50 2.74 -12.38 6.01
CA GLU A 50 1.41 -12.09 6.51
C GLU A 50 1.47 -11.68 7.98
N ILE A 51 0.51 -10.86 8.40
CA ILE A 51 0.35 -10.52 9.81
C ILE A 51 -0.17 -11.79 10.52
N ASP A 52 0.37 -12.09 11.65
CA ASP A 52 -0.11 -13.20 12.50
C ASP A 52 -0.02 -14.60 11.88
N ALA A 53 0.73 -14.77 10.81
CA ALA A 53 0.90 -16.07 10.18
C ALA A 53 2.34 -16.21 9.67
N ASP A 54 2.79 -17.45 9.52
CA ASP A 54 4.11 -17.74 8.98
C ASP A 54 4.09 -17.90 7.48
N ASN A 55 3.06 -17.39 6.83
CA ASN A 55 2.93 -17.47 5.38
C ASN A 55 3.49 -16.24 4.71
N TRP A 56 3.93 -16.42 3.49
CA TRP A 56 4.45 -15.33 2.66
C TRP A 56 3.56 -15.15 1.43
N VAL A 57 3.32 -13.90 1.07
CA VAL A 57 2.49 -13.56 -0.09
C VAL A 57 3.40 -13.05 -1.18
N ASP A 58 3.35 -13.66 -2.35
CA ASP A 58 4.14 -13.23 -3.50
C ASP A 58 3.50 -12.00 -4.16
N VAL A 59 4.33 -11.08 -4.59
CA VAL A 59 3.86 -9.82 -5.17
C VAL A 59 4.36 -9.65 -6.60
N THR A 60 5.67 -9.75 -6.83
CA THR A 60 6.25 -9.56 -8.16
C THR A 60 7.37 -10.54 -8.40
N ARG A 61 7.76 -10.67 -9.69
CA ARG A 61 8.92 -11.43 -10.11
C ARG A 61 9.79 -10.55 -10.97
N ARG A 62 11.09 -10.61 -10.74
CA ARG A 62 12.08 -9.83 -11.48
C ARG A 62 13.26 -10.70 -11.80
N GLU A 63 14.06 -10.27 -12.78
CA GLU A 63 15.21 -11.05 -13.20
C GLU A 63 16.48 -10.70 -12.41
N THR A 64 16.50 -9.56 -11.76
CA THR A 64 17.69 -9.09 -11.03
C THR A 64 17.34 -8.70 -9.60
N ILE A 65 18.35 -8.75 -8.73
CA ILE A 65 18.20 -8.32 -7.34
C ILE A 65 17.81 -6.84 -7.28
N THR A 66 18.47 -6.01 -8.08
CA THR A 66 18.16 -4.58 -8.12
C THR A 66 16.70 -4.35 -8.52
N GLY A 67 16.23 -5.06 -9.55
CA GLY A 67 14.83 -4.95 -9.97
C GLY A 67 13.86 -5.41 -8.89
N ALA A 68 14.21 -6.48 -8.17
CA ALA A 68 13.36 -6.98 -7.08
C ALA A 68 13.31 -5.97 -5.93
N GLU A 69 14.45 -5.37 -5.57
CA GLU A 69 14.48 -4.36 -4.51
C GLU A 69 13.68 -3.12 -4.91
N GLN A 70 13.78 -2.70 -6.16
CA GLN A 70 13.00 -1.57 -6.65
C GLN A 70 11.50 -1.87 -6.61
N ALA A 71 11.11 -3.09 -6.90
CA ALA A 71 9.71 -3.49 -6.83
C ALA A 71 9.19 -3.43 -5.39
N ILE A 72 10.00 -3.86 -4.43
CA ILE A 72 9.64 -3.77 -3.02
C ILE A 72 9.49 -2.30 -2.60
N ASP A 73 10.45 -1.46 -2.95
CA ASP A 73 10.42 -0.05 -2.60
C ASP A 73 9.20 0.66 -3.22
N SER A 74 8.86 0.31 -4.46
CA SER A 74 7.68 0.87 -5.12
C SER A 74 6.39 0.45 -4.43
N SER A 75 6.31 -0.82 -4.00
CA SER A 75 5.16 -1.33 -3.27
C SER A 75 5.01 -0.62 -1.93
N ILE A 76 6.11 -0.44 -1.22
CA ILE A 76 6.10 0.26 0.07
C ILE A 76 5.61 1.71 -0.11
N GLU A 77 6.11 2.40 -1.12
CA GLU A 77 5.70 3.77 -1.40
C GLU A 77 4.21 3.85 -1.73
N HIS A 78 3.73 2.89 -2.51
CA HIS A 78 2.33 2.81 -2.87
C HIS A 78 1.42 2.68 -1.63
N TYR A 79 1.79 1.80 -0.70
CA TYR A 79 1.00 1.60 0.51
C TYR A 79 1.12 2.77 1.49
N LYS A 80 2.27 3.45 1.51
CA LYS A 80 2.41 4.67 2.31
C LYS A 80 1.43 5.74 1.85
N LYS A 81 1.28 5.90 0.53
CA LYS A 81 0.34 6.86 -0.03
C LYS A 81 -1.09 6.49 0.31
N LYS A 82 -1.43 5.21 0.24
CA LYS A 82 -2.76 4.75 0.63
C LYS A 82 -3.07 5.08 2.08
N LEU A 83 -2.08 4.89 2.96
CA LEU A 83 -2.24 5.20 4.38
C LEU A 83 -2.48 6.69 4.60
N GLU A 84 -1.83 7.55 3.85
CA GLU A 84 -2.07 8.99 3.97
C GLU A 84 -3.52 9.34 3.64
N PHE A 85 -4.07 8.73 2.60
CA PHE A 85 -5.45 9.00 2.22
C PHE A 85 -6.46 8.51 3.27
N THR A 86 -6.12 7.49 4.05
CA THR A 86 -7.03 7.00 5.08
C THR A 86 -7.15 7.96 6.27
N LYS A 87 -6.24 8.92 6.37
CA LYS A 87 -6.29 9.92 7.46
C LYS A 87 -7.26 11.06 7.17
N GLY A 88 -7.95 11.00 6.05
CA GLY A 88 -8.92 12.02 5.67
C GLY A 88 -8.31 13.16 4.89
N PRO A 89 -9.11 14.19 4.61
CA PRO A 89 -8.62 15.32 3.84
C PRO A 89 -7.54 16.09 4.59
N LYS A 90 -6.66 16.67 3.81
CA LYS A 90 -5.50 17.35 4.35
C LYS A 90 -5.47 18.76 3.77
N VAL A 91 -5.35 19.75 4.63
CA VAL A 91 -5.23 21.13 4.16
C VAL A 91 -3.81 21.33 3.64
N VAL A 92 -3.71 21.58 2.35
CA VAL A 92 -2.41 21.82 1.72
C VAL A 92 -2.07 23.30 1.72
N LYS A 93 -3.08 24.14 1.54
CA LYS A 93 -2.87 25.58 1.52
C LYS A 93 -4.15 26.31 1.87
N THR A 94 -4.03 27.38 2.64
CA THR A 94 -5.17 28.23 3.01
C THR A 94 -4.94 29.63 2.44
N PHE A 95 -5.99 30.20 1.86
CA PHE A 95 -5.95 31.56 1.31
C PHE A 95 -6.87 32.45 2.09
N GLU A 96 -6.47 33.67 2.33
CA GLU A 96 -7.31 34.65 3.03
C GLU A 96 -7.71 35.79 2.12
#